data_30122d7ccf8ecdcfec18ea44e9a7261e
#
_entry.id   30122d7ccf8ecdcfec18ea44e9a7261e
#
_cell.length_a   1.000
_cell.length_b   1.000
_cell.length_c   1.000
_cell.angle_alpha   90.00
_cell.angle_beta   90.00
_cell.angle_gamma   90.00
#
_symmetry.space_group_name_H-M   'P 1'
#
loop_
_entity.id
_entity.type
_entity.pdbx_description
1 polymer ?
#
loop_
_entity_poly.entity_id
_entity_poly.type
_entity_poly.pdbx_seq_one_letter_code
_entity_poly.pdbx_strand_id
1 'polypeptide(L)'
;MEEEVENKTEKEDKEEHYLIVDDEVELNTHQRINKELCGSVVELSEGYAKVEFPTTKEMAVDNMGLIHGGFTFGAADFAAMAAVNEPNVVLVSSECRFLSPVKVGETVVFEAKERYHESRKRRIHVIGKFKDIKVFEGDFLAVVLDRHIFKLKLIKDEEE
;
A
#
# COMPACT_ATOMS: atom_id res chain seq x y z
N MET A 1 53.91 41.22 7.41
CA MET A 1 52.55 41.30 6.89
C MET A 1 52.13 39.90 6.48
N GLU A 2 51.44 39.24 7.37
CA GLU A 2 50.90 37.90 7.15
C GLU A 2 49.44 38.09 6.82
N GLU A 3 49.06 37.72 5.60
CA GLU A 3 47.66 37.65 5.18
C GLU A 3 47.09 36.32 5.69
N GLU A 4 46.14 36.39 6.62
CA GLU A 4 45.31 35.30 7.00
C GLU A 4 44.28 34.97 5.90
N VAL A 5 44.47 33.83 5.28
CA VAL A 5 43.46 33.25 4.39
C VAL A 5 42.42 32.56 5.27
N GLU A 6 41.30 33.22 5.46
CA GLU A 6 40.10 32.60 6.04
C GLU A 6 39.56 31.50 5.14
N ASN A 7 39.70 30.28 5.58
CA ASN A 7 39.12 29.12 4.97
C ASN A 7 37.64 29.01 5.41
N LYS A 8 36.75 29.57 4.59
CA LYS A 8 35.33 29.35 4.74
C LYS A 8 34.99 27.91 4.34
N THR A 9 34.91 27.04 5.30
CA THR A 9 34.25 25.74 5.17
C THR A 9 32.76 25.98 4.96
N GLU A 10 32.30 25.80 3.71
CA GLU A 10 30.89 25.67 3.40
C GLU A 10 30.35 24.44 4.14
N LYS A 11 29.57 24.68 5.18
CA LYS A 11 28.70 23.68 5.75
C LYS A 11 27.57 23.48 4.75
N GLU A 12 27.62 22.39 4.00
CA GLU A 12 26.47 21.85 3.33
C GLU A 12 25.45 21.49 4.41
N ASP A 13 24.41 22.29 4.55
CA ASP A 13 23.22 21.94 5.29
C ASP A 13 22.57 20.77 4.55
N LYS A 14 22.87 19.56 5.01
CA LYS A 14 22.06 18.40 4.71
C LYS A 14 20.73 18.66 5.39
N GLU A 15 19.75 19.15 4.63
CA GLU A 15 18.37 19.05 5.05
C GLU A 15 18.05 17.58 5.21
N GLU A 16 18.15 17.08 6.44
CA GLU A 16 17.57 15.82 6.80
C GLU A 16 16.06 15.97 6.60
N HIS A 17 15.55 15.41 5.52
CA HIS A 17 14.13 15.22 5.33
C HIS A 17 13.67 14.25 6.41
N TYR A 18 13.26 14.78 7.54
CA TYR A 18 12.48 14.02 8.50
C TYR A 18 11.12 13.76 7.85
N LEU A 19 10.91 12.52 7.43
CA LEU A 19 9.56 12.04 7.21
C LEU A 19 8.83 12.23 8.53
N ILE A 20 7.89 13.19 8.57
CA ILE A 20 6.92 13.26 9.65
C ILE A 20 6.02 12.06 9.45
N VAL A 21 6.47 10.91 9.97
CA VAL A 21 5.58 9.79 10.22
C VAL A 21 4.67 10.30 11.34
N ASP A 22 3.37 10.34 11.09
CA ASP A 22 2.42 10.56 12.17
C ASP A 22 2.55 9.38 13.12
N ASP A 23 3.37 9.53 14.17
CA ASP A 23 3.69 8.49 15.14
C ASP A 23 2.46 7.99 15.90
N GLU A 24 1.28 8.59 15.68
CA GLU A 24 0.04 8.24 16.34
C GLU A 24 -0.73 7.12 15.64
N VAL A 25 -0.44 6.79 14.37
CA VAL A 25 -1.17 5.78 13.62
C VAL A 25 -0.32 4.55 13.38
N GLU A 26 -0.66 3.45 14.04
CA GLU A 26 -0.03 2.16 13.87
C GLU A 26 -0.83 1.28 12.90
N LEU A 27 -0.14 0.43 12.16
CA LEU A 27 -0.78 -0.58 11.31
C LEU A 27 -1.38 -1.69 12.20
N ASN A 28 -2.71 -1.82 12.20
CA ASN A 28 -3.46 -2.75 13.01
C ASN A 28 -3.97 -3.98 12.24
N THR A 29 -3.62 -4.11 10.99
CA THR A 29 -4.02 -5.20 10.10
C THR A 29 -2.86 -5.62 9.20
N HIS A 30 -2.93 -6.82 8.64
CA HIS A 30 -1.93 -7.30 7.66
C HIS A 30 -0.47 -7.21 8.13
N GLN A 31 -0.24 -7.31 9.42
CA GLN A 31 1.09 -7.14 10.04
C GLN A 31 2.07 -8.26 9.67
N ARG A 32 1.57 -9.40 9.21
CA ARG A 32 2.37 -10.54 8.78
C ARG A 32 2.47 -10.69 7.26
N ILE A 33 2.00 -9.68 6.54
CA ILE A 33 2.08 -9.71 5.08
C ILE A 33 3.53 -9.81 4.61
N ASN A 34 3.75 -10.52 3.53
CA ASN A 34 5.08 -10.59 2.92
C ASN A 34 5.38 -9.29 2.18
N LYS A 35 6.25 -8.47 2.75
CA LYS A 35 6.59 -7.15 2.20
C LYS A 35 7.36 -7.21 0.89
N GLU A 36 8.08 -8.29 0.64
CA GLU A 36 8.80 -8.48 -0.64
C GLU A 36 7.81 -8.71 -1.79
N LEU A 37 6.67 -9.34 -1.52
CA LEU A 37 5.65 -9.64 -2.52
C LEU A 37 4.52 -8.60 -2.59
N CYS A 38 4.29 -7.84 -1.53
CA CYS A 38 3.14 -6.94 -1.42
C CYS A 38 3.52 -5.47 -1.19
N GLY A 39 4.79 -5.18 -0.99
CA GLY A 39 5.25 -3.83 -0.69
C GLY A 39 5.21 -3.47 0.80
N SER A 40 5.52 -2.23 1.09
CA SER A 40 5.61 -1.69 2.44
C SER A 40 4.80 -0.41 2.57
N VAL A 41 4.10 -0.26 3.69
CA VAL A 41 3.41 0.99 4.04
C VAL A 41 4.46 2.05 4.39
N VAL A 42 4.43 3.16 3.67
CA VAL A 42 5.35 4.30 3.87
C VAL A 42 4.67 5.53 4.43
N GLU A 43 3.37 5.65 4.26
CA GLU A 43 2.53 6.66 4.89
C GLU A 43 1.22 6.03 5.36
N LEU A 44 0.76 6.40 6.54
CA LEU A 44 -0.47 5.89 7.12
C LEU A 44 -1.15 6.98 7.94
N SER A 45 -2.43 7.21 7.66
CA SER A 45 -3.28 8.08 8.45
C SER A 45 -4.71 7.54 8.45
N GLU A 46 -5.62 8.17 9.14
CA GLU A 46 -7.00 7.72 9.15
C GLU A 46 -7.61 7.76 7.75
N GLY A 47 -8.04 6.60 7.25
CA GLY A 47 -8.64 6.46 5.93
C GLY A 47 -7.68 6.61 4.75
N TYR A 48 -6.37 6.58 5.00
CA TYR A 48 -5.34 6.75 3.96
C TYR A 48 -4.14 5.85 4.20
N ALA A 49 -3.62 5.27 3.13
CA ALA A 49 -2.35 4.55 3.14
C ALA A 49 -1.59 4.75 1.83
N LYS A 50 -0.29 4.80 1.94
CA LYS A 50 0.63 4.76 0.80
C LYS A 50 1.53 3.54 0.94
N VAL A 51 1.61 2.74 -0.13
CA VAL A 51 2.45 1.55 -0.22
C VAL A 51 3.45 1.70 -1.34
N GLU A 52 4.72 1.51 -1.04
CA GLU A 52 5.78 1.33 -2.04
C GLU A 52 5.95 -0.14 -2.36
N PHE A 53 5.90 -0.45 -3.65
CA PHE A 53 5.96 -1.81 -4.16
C PHE A 53 7.08 -1.93 -5.19
N PRO A 54 8.32 -2.23 -4.76
CA PRO A 54 9.41 -2.59 -5.66
C PRO A 54 9.14 -3.94 -6.31
N THR A 55 9.20 -4.00 -7.65
CA THR A 55 8.98 -5.26 -8.36
C THR A 55 10.27 -6.05 -8.55
N THR A 56 10.15 -7.36 -8.51
CA THR A 56 11.27 -8.30 -8.53
C THR A 56 11.10 -9.36 -9.60
N LYS A 57 12.17 -10.13 -9.88
CA LYS A 57 12.18 -11.18 -10.89
C LYS A 57 11.18 -12.30 -10.62
N GLU A 58 10.91 -12.58 -9.35
CA GLU A 58 9.95 -13.60 -8.92
C GLU A 58 8.52 -13.29 -9.37
N MET A 59 8.24 -12.03 -9.68
CA MET A 59 6.93 -11.54 -10.11
C MET A 59 6.74 -11.58 -11.63
N ALA A 60 7.80 -11.86 -12.39
CA ALA A 60 7.77 -11.81 -13.85
C ALA A 60 7.07 -13.03 -14.43
N VAL A 61 6.27 -12.81 -15.48
CA VAL A 61 5.58 -13.86 -16.22
C VAL A 61 6.41 -14.41 -17.40
N ASP A 62 7.46 -13.71 -17.79
CA ASP A 62 8.27 -14.02 -18.97
C ASP A 62 9.72 -13.52 -18.82
N ASN A 63 10.53 -13.81 -19.83
CA ASN A 63 11.94 -13.39 -19.86
C ASN A 63 12.14 -11.91 -20.20
N MET A 64 11.08 -11.19 -20.58
CA MET A 64 11.15 -9.77 -20.87
C MET A 64 10.87 -8.91 -19.62
N GLY A 65 10.48 -9.55 -18.52
CA GLY A 65 10.29 -8.89 -17.25
C GLY A 65 8.93 -8.25 -17.06
N LEU A 66 7.90 -8.74 -17.76
CA LEU A 66 6.52 -8.31 -17.52
C LEU A 66 6.07 -8.81 -16.15
N ILE A 67 5.64 -7.89 -15.30
CA ILE A 67 5.11 -8.22 -13.97
C ILE A 67 3.71 -8.80 -14.10
N HIS A 68 3.47 -9.94 -13.42
CA HIS A 68 2.15 -10.53 -13.31
C HIS A 68 1.18 -9.58 -12.57
N GLY A 69 0.03 -9.34 -13.16
CA GLY A 69 -0.99 -8.42 -12.61
C GLY A 69 -1.49 -8.81 -11.22
N GLY A 70 -1.40 -10.09 -10.85
CA GLY A 70 -1.75 -10.56 -9.51
C GLY A 70 -0.89 -9.96 -8.41
N PHE A 71 0.38 -9.66 -8.66
CA PHE A 71 1.25 -8.98 -7.69
C PHE A 71 0.92 -7.49 -7.60
N THR A 72 0.65 -6.83 -8.71
CA THR A 72 0.17 -5.44 -8.74
C THR A 72 -1.13 -5.31 -7.95
N PHE A 73 -2.07 -6.21 -8.18
CA PHE A 73 -3.33 -6.27 -7.44
C PHE A 73 -3.10 -6.52 -5.95
N GLY A 74 -2.22 -7.45 -5.59
CA GLY A 74 -1.91 -7.77 -4.19
C GLY A 74 -1.39 -6.58 -3.40
N ALA A 75 -0.52 -5.77 -4.00
CA ALA A 75 -0.03 -4.53 -3.40
C ALA A 75 -1.12 -3.47 -3.27
N ALA A 76 -2.00 -3.36 -4.27
CA ALA A 76 -3.15 -2.46 -4.23
C ALA A 76 -4.16 -2.86 -3.14
N ASP A 77 -4.45 -4.15 -3.00
CA ASP A 77 -5.28 -4.69 -1.93
C ASP A 77 -4.67 -4.40 -0.55
N PHE A 78 -3.39 -4.62 -0.39
CA PHE A 78 -2.70 -4.28 0.86
C PHE A 78 -2.85 -2.80 1.20
N ALA A 79 -2.65 -1.90 0.24
CA ALA A 79 -2.86 -0.46 0.43
C ALA A 79 -4.30 -0.14 0.86
N ALA A 80 -5.29 -0.77 0.22
CA ALA A 80 -6.70 -0.59 0.56
C ALA A 80 -7.01 -1.05 1.99
N MET A 81 -6.53 -2.23 2.39
CA MET A 81 -6.76 -2.76 3.74
C MET A 81 -6.03 -1.94 4.80
N ALA A 82 -4.83 -1.47 4.51
CA ALA A 82 -4.07 -0.57 5.38
C ALA A 82 -4.77 0.78 5.58
N ALA A 83 -5.43 1.32 4.54
CA ALA A 83 -6.20 2.57 4.65
C ALA A 83 -7.40 2.43 5.60
N VAL A 84 -8.06 1.28 5.61
CA VAL A 84 -9.13 0.95 6.57
C VAL A 84 -8.54 0.75 7.96
N ASN A 85 -7.43 0.04 8.04
CA ASN A 85 -6.63 -0.18 9.25
C ASN A 85 -7.38 -0.73 10.46
N GLU A 86 -8.32 -1.62 10.22
CA GLU A 86 -9.07 -2.32 11.25
C GLU A 86 -8.59 -3.77 11.38
N PRO A 87 -8.45 -4.33 12.60
CA PRO A 87 -7.86 -5.65 12.81
C PRO A 87 -8.55 -6.78 12.05
N ASN A 88 -9.86 -6.68 11.86
CA ASN A 88 -10.69 -7.71 11.25
C ASN A 88 -11.29 -7.26 9.91
N VAL A 89 -10.55 -6.44 9.16
CA VAL A 89 -10.96 -6.04 7.81
C VAL A 89 -10.77 -7.20 6.83
N VAL A 90 -11.76 -7.38 5.95
CA VAL A 90 -11.75 -8.40 4.90
C VAL A 90 -12.15 -7.78 3.58
N LEU A 91 -11.39 -8.04 2.53
CA LEU A 91 -11.75 -7.67 1.18
C LEU A 91 -12.93 -8.53 0.71
N VAL A 92 -13.94 -7.89 0.15
CA VAL A 92 -15.16 -8.56 -0.35
C VAL A 92 -15.21 -8.56 -1.88
N SER A 93 -14.92 -7.42 -2.48
CA SER A 93 -14.94 -7.28 -3.94
C SER A 93 -14.03 -6.13 -4.39
N SER A 94 -13.68 -6.16 -5.65
CA SER A 94 -12.99 -5.05 -6.28
C SER A 94 -13.34 -4.95 -7.75
N GLU A 95 -13.30 -3.74 -8.26
CA GLU A 95 -13.36 -3.42 -9.66
C GLU A 95 -12.14 -2.58 -9.99
N CYS A 96 -11.24 -3.09 -10.82
CA CYS A 96 -9.96 -2.46 -11.08
C CYS A 96 -9.54 -2.53 -12.54
N ARG A 97 -8.63 -1.65 -12.91
CA ARG A 97 -8.05 -1.55 -14.24
C ARG A 97 -6.53 -1.57 -14.16
N PHE A 98 -5.92 -2.34 -15.04
CA PHE A 98 -4.48 -2.39 -15.24
C PHE A 98 -4.16 -1.52 -16.46
N LEU A 99 -3.79 -0.27 -16.20
CA LEU A 99 -3.74 0.80 -17.21
C LEU A 99 -2.44 0.82 -18.00
N SER A 100 -1.37 0.32 -17.42
CA SER A 100 -0.05 0.23 -18.07
C SER A 100 0.71 -0.98 -17.53
N PRO A 101 1.51 -1.66 -18.37
CA PRO A 101 2.35 -2.75 -17.92
C PRO A 101 3.43 -2.26 -16.96
N VAL A 102 3.82 -3.13 -16.05
CA VAL A 102 4.91 -2.90 -15.10
C VAL A 102 6.04 -3.85 -15.43
N LYS A 103 7.27 -3.35 -15.41
CA LYS A 103 8.49 -4.12 -15.68
C LYS A 103 9.27 -4.37 -14.40
N VAL A 104 9.91 -5.53 -14.33
CA VAL A 104 10.84 -5.88 -13.24
C VAL A 104 11.82 -4.73 -12.96
N GLY A 105 11.96 -4.38 -11.69
CA GLY A 105 12.82 -3.29 -11.23
C GLY A 105 12.12 -1.94 -11.10
N GLU A 106 10.93 -1.79 -11.66
CA GLU A 106 10.11 -0.60 -11.45
C GLU A 106 9.42 -0.66 -10.09
N THR A 107 9.42 0.46 -9.37
CA THR A 107 8.70 0.60 -8.11
C THR A 107 7.37 1.30 -8.34
N VAL A 108 6.29 0.62 -8.02
CA VAL A 108 4.93 1.19 -8.07
C VAL A 108 4.56 1.74 -6.70
N VAL A 109 4.02 2.93 -6.67
CA VAL A 109 3.50 3.57 -5.46
C VAL A 109 1.98 3.57 -5.52
N PHE A 110 1.37 2.94 -4.52
CA PHE A 110 -0.09 2.88 -4.37
C PHE A 110 -0.54 3.87 -3.30
N GLU A 111 -1.52 4.68 -3.66
CA GLU A 111 -2.24 5.53 -2.70
C GLU A 111 -3.68 5.03 -2.59
N ALA A 112 -4.09 4.70 -1.37
CA ALA A 112 -5.41 4.24 -1.04
C ALA A 112 -6.13 5.26 -0.15
N LYS A 113 -7.35 5.61 -0.55
CA LYS A 113 -8.21 6.55 0.19
C LYS A 113 -9.57 5.92 0.44
N GLU A 114 -9.96 5.86 1.70
CA GLU A 114 -11.32 5.49 2.06
C GLU A 114 -12.28 6.60 1.62
N ARG A 115 -13.24 6.26 0.77
CA ARG A 115 -14.21 7.21 0.19
C ARG A 115 -15.53 7.18 0.90
N TYR A 116 -15.90 6.03 1.43
CA TYR A 116 -17.19 5.80 2.00
C TYR A 116 -17.11 4.82 3.16
N HIS A 117 -17.81 5.16 4.22
CA HIS A 117 -17.88 4.38 5.44
C HIS A 117 -19.31 4.32 5.91
N GLU A 118 -19.97 3.20 5.73
CA GLU A 118 -21.31 2.95 6.22
C GLU A 118 -21.34 1.69 7.03
N SER A 119 -21.57 1.82 8.34
CA SER A 119 -21.58 0.70 9.26
C SER A 119 -20.28 -0.12 9.15
N ARG A 120 -20.36 -1.37 8.68
CA ARG A 120 -19.19 -2.26 8.51
C ARG A 120 -18.59 -2.21 7.13
N LYS A 121 -19.26 -1.58 6.16
CA LYS A 121 -18.80 -1.49 4.78
C LYS A 121 -17.85 -0.32 4.61
N ARG A 122 -16.76 -0.58 3.92
CA ARG A 122 -15.74 0.43 3.57
C ARG A 122 -15.49 0.37 2.08
N ARG A 123 -15.53 1.54 1.44
CA ARG A 123 -15.14 1.70 0.05
C ARG A 123 -13.85 2.46 -0.05
N ILE A 124 -12.89 1.90 -0.75
CA ILE A 124 -11.54 2.44 -0.86
C ILE A 124 -11.20 2.60 -2.33
N HIS A 125 -10.72 3.78 -2.69
CA HIS A 125 -10.17 4.04 -4.02
C HIS A 125 -8.65 3.95 -3.99
N VAL A 126 -8.07 3.20 -4.92
CA VAL A 126 -6.63 2.98 -5.01
C VAL A 126 -6.12 3.38 -6.38
N ILE A 127 -5.05 4.16 -6.39
CA ILE A 127 -4.29 4.51 -7.59
C ILE A 127 -2.85 4.03 -7.42
N GLY A 128 -2.35 3.30 -8.39
CA GLY A 128 -0.94 2.90 -8.47
C GLY A 128 -0.22 3.63 -9.60
N LYS A 129 0.96 4.17 -9.31
CA LYS A 129 1.78 4.89 -10.27
C LYS A 129 3.22 4.39 -10.28
N PHE A 130 3.78 4.26 -11.47
CA PHE A 130 5.22 4.25 -11.69
C PHE A 130 5.63 5.63 -12.18
N LYS A 131 6.38 6.38 -11.37
CA LYS A 131 6.65 7.80 -11.62
C LYS A 131 5.34 8.54 -11.87
N ASP A 132 5.19 9.21 -13.00
CA ASP A 132 3.97 9.95 -13.36
C ASP A 132 2.95 9.09 -14.13
N ILE A 133 3.27 7.82 -14.40
CA ILE A 133 2.43 6.93 -15.18
C ILE A 133 1.49 6.17 -14.26
N LYS A 134 0.18 6.34 -14.47
CA LYS A 134 -0.83 5.55 -13.79
C LYS A 134 -0.82 4.13 -14.36
N VAL A 135 -0.48 3.14 -13.53
CA VAL A 135 -0.43 1.72 -13.91
C VAL A 135 -1.64 0.94 -13.44
N PHE A 136 -2.29 1.43 -12.38
CA PHE A 136 -3.42 0.75 -11.75
C PHE A 136 -4.40 1.77 -11.18
N GLU A 137 -5.68 1.45 -11.27
CA GLU A 137 -6.75 2.18 -10.58
C GLU A 137 -7.88 1.22 -10.24
N GLY A 138 -8.39 1.30 -9.03
CA GLY A 138 -9.48 0.43 -8.63
C GLY A 138 -10.27 0.92 -7.43
N ASP A 139 -11.48 0.37 -7.32
CA ASP A 139 -12.37 0.52 -6.18
C ASP A 139 -12.47 -0.81 -5.45
N PHE A 140 -12.30 -0.75 -4.15
CA PHE A 140 -12.32 -1.92 -3.26
C PHE A 140 -13.47 -1.80 -2.29
N LEU A 141 -14.17 -2.90 -2.09
CA LEU A 141 -15.17 -3.03 -1.04
C LEU A 141 -14.63 -3.97 0.02
N ALA A 142 -14.56 -3.47 1.24
CA ALA A 142 -14.17 -4.24 2.41
C ALA A 142 -15.27 -4.21 3.47
N VAL A 143 -15.25 -5.18 4.35
CA VAL A 143 -16.07 -5.23 5.55
C VAL A 143 -15.20 -5.33 6.78
N VAL A 144 -15.61 -4.66 7.84
CA VAL A 144 -14.98 -4.72 9.16
C VAL A 144 -15.83 -5.60 10.05
N LEU A 145 -15.24 -6.68 10.53
CA LEU A 145 -15.89 -7.65 11.41
C LEU A 145 -15.52 -7.40 12.86
N ASP A 146 -16.39 -7.80 13.79
CA ASP A 146 -16.12 -7.71 15.23
C ASP A 146 -15.10 -8.74 15.71
N ARG A 147 -14.91 -9.81 14.94
CA ARG A 147 -14.01 -10.92 15.22
C ARG A 147 -13.28 -11.33 13.96
N HIS A 148 -12.19 -12.05 14.12
CA HIS A 148 -11.53 -12.70 13.00
C HIS A 148 -12.52 -13.57 12.22
N ILE A 149 -12.48 -13.50 10.88
CA ILE A 149 -13.44 -14.21 10.01
C ILE A 149 -13.51 -15.71 10.28
N PHE A 150 -12.40 -16.36 10.65
CA PHE A 150 -12.37 -17.78 10.99
C PHE A 150 -12.99 -18.10 12.37
N LYS A 151 -13.26 -17.09 13.18
CA LYS A 151 -13.95 -17.22 14.45
C LYS A 151 -15.45 -16.93 14.36
N LEU A 152 -15.92 -16.49 13.19
CA LEU A 152 -17.35 -16.40 12.95
C LEU A 152 -17.92 -17.81 12.86
N LYS A 153 -18.87 -18.12 13.73
CA LYS A 153 -19.69 -19.32 13.57
C LYS A 153 -20.62 -19.04 12.40
N LEU A 154 -20.31 -19.62 11.25
CA LEU A 154 -21.30 -19.79 10.21
C LEU A 154 -22.33 -20.74 10.80
N ILE A 155 -23.55 -20.25 11.00
CA ILE A 155 -24.67 -21.12 11.26
C ILE A 155 -24.86 -21.89 9.97
N LYS A 156 -24.35 -23.13 9.94
CA LYS A 156 -24.83 -24.07 8.95
C LYS A 156 -26.25 -24.33 9.35
N ASP A 157 -27.19 -23.93 8.51
CA ASP A 157 -28.53 -24.49 8.61
C ASP A 157 -28.34 -26.00 8.50
N GLU A 158 -28.57 -26.70 9.61
CA GLU A 158 -28.68 -28.13 9.60
C GLU A 158 -30.01 -28.42 8.89
N GLU A 159 -29.93 -28.55 7.58
CA GLU A 159 -31.01 -29.23 6.85
C GLU A 159 -30.91 -30.70 7.21
N GLU A 160 -31.90 -31.15 7.99
CA GLU A 160 -32.17 -32.55 8.21
C GLU A 160 -32.48 -33.29 6.90
#